data_a7402a322bf614db4ce9cf316e2a7f12
#
_entry.id   a7402a322bf614db4ce9cf316e2a7f12
#
_cell.length_a   1.000
_cell.length_b   1.000
_cell.length_c   1.000
_cell.angle_alpha   90.00
_cell.angle_beta   90.00
_cell.angle_gamma   90.00
#
_symmetry.space_group_name_H-M   'P 1'
#
loop_
_entity.id
_entity.type
_entity.pdbx_description
1 polymer ?
#
loop_
_entity_poly.entity_id
_entity_poly.type
_entity_poly.pdbx_seq_one_letter_code
_entity_poly.pdbx_strand_id
1 'polypeptide(L)'
;MRPASLDEAAALLSAASAEGTAVRIGEDLSTAALDRVLEHEAGDLTCTVEAGIRLSALRAALAERGQRLSLDPPGDPTVGACLAARLSGPLSHRFGTPRDLVLGVTLVLGDGTIASAGGKVVKNVAGYDLGKLVCGSEGRLALIARVSLRLHPLPQASSTIVVETDNPAGVVRALRSSVLQPSALDVLVPGRVAVLFEGSPGAVAAQLDSARALVGGVEADDGVWEEARERQGRALGRLAFAPGDLGNVLSTLDEAVVRPAAGVAYVPRRVGGVPDAAARQIQRRLKERFDPAGILV
;
A
#
# COMPACT_ATOMS: atom_id res chain seq x y z
N MET A 1 3.99 -24.60 -4.78
CA MET A 1 2.82 -25.14 -4.10
C MET A 1 1.68 -24.10 -4.13
N ARG A 2 0.40 -24.52 -4.22
CA ARG A 2 -0.76 -23.60 -4.26
C ARG A 2 -1.87 -24.16 -3.36
N PRO A 3 -1.84 -23.93 -2.05
CA PRO A 3 -2.87 -24.42 -1.14
C PRO A 3 -4.24 -23.80 -1.46
N ALA A 4 -5.28 -24.61 -1.44
CA ALA A 4 -6.67 -24.20 -1.67
C ALA A 4 -7.42 -23.88 -0.35
N SER A 5 -6.78 -24.09 0.79
CA SER A 5 -7.33 -23.79 2.11
C SER A 5 -6.26 -23.33 3.10
N LEU A 6 -6.71 -22.71 4.19
CA LEU A 6 -5.85 -22.30 5.29
C LEU A 6 -5.13 -23.49 5.93
N ASP A 7 -5.87 -24.59 6.13
CA ASP A 7 -5.33 -25.82 6.76
C ASP A 7 -4.30 -26.50 5.86
N GLU A 8 -4.51 -26.49 4.54
CA GLU A 8 -3.52 -27.00 3.59
C GLU A 8 -2.25 -26.15 3.59
N ALA A 9 -2.38 -24.81 3.66
CA ALA A 9 -1.22 -23.92 3.78
C ALA A 9 -0.44 -24.20 5.07
N ALA A 10 -1.13 -24.42 6.19
CA ALA A 10 -0.52 -24.77 7.47
C ALA A 10 0.20 -26.12 7.41
N ALA A 11 -0.42 -27.15 6.81
CA ALA A 11 0.20 -28.46 6.65
C ALA A 11 1.47 -28.41 5.79
N LEU A 12 1.45 -27.64 4.68
CA LEU A 12 2.61 -27.48 3.81
C LEU A 12 3.79 -26.81 4.51
N LEU A 13 3.53 -25.73 5.28
CA LEU A 13 4.60 -25.05 6.04
C LEU A 13 5.12 -25.90 7.18
N SER A 14 4.23 -26.65 7.89
CA SER A 14 4.63 -27.59 8.94
C SER A 14 5.54 -28.70 8.39
N ALA A 15 5.20 -29.26 7.23
CA ALA A 15 6.04 -30.27 6.58
C ALA A 15 7.41 -29.68 6.18
N ALA A 16 7.43 -28.51 5.53
CA ALA A 16 8.67 -27.84 5.17
C ALA A 16 9.55 -27.55 6.39
N SER A 17 8.94 -27.14 7.52
CA SER A 17 9.64 -26.91 8.79
C SER A 17 10.26 -28.19 9.34
N ALA A 18 9.54 -29.29 9.31
CA ALA A 18 10.02 -30.59 9.78
C ALA A 18 11.19 -31.12 8.92
N GLU A 19 11.18 -30.82 7.63
CA GLU A 19 12.24 -31.21 6.68
C GLU A 19 13.40 -30.21 6.60
N GLY A 20 13.26 -29.02 7.22
CA GLY A 20 14.22 -27.92 7.08
C GLY A 20 14.28 -27.32 5.67
N THR A 21 13.21 -27.48 4.89
CA THR A 21 13.15 -27.01 3.50
C THR A 21 12.83 -25.53 3.46
N ALA A 22 13.66 -24.72 2.80
CA ALA A 22 13.43 -23.29 2.63
C ALA A 22 12.23 -23.02 1.70
N VAL A 23 11.40 -22.03 2.04
CA VAL A 23 10.17 -21.65 1.32
C VAL A 23 10.14 -20.14 1.10
N ARG A 24 10.06 -19.71 -0.15
CA ARG A 24 9.78 -18.32 -0.54
C ARG A 24 8.28 -18.15 -0.79
N ILE A 25 7.66 -17.33 0.06
CA ILE A 25 6.25 -17.00 -0.12
C ILE A 25 6.07 -16.16 -1.40
N GLY A 26 5.13 -16.58 -2.24
CA GLY A 26 4.89 -15.96 -3.56
C GLY A 26 5.57 -16.70 -4.72
N GLU A 27 6.67 -17.42 -4.48
CA GLU A 27 7.39 -18.21 -5.48
C GLU A 27 7.15 -19.71 -5.27
N ASP A 28 7.70 -20.26 -4.17
CA ASP A 28 7.60 -21.69 -3.86
C ASP A 28 6.21 -22.05 -3.30
N LEU A 29 5.63 -21.15 -2.50
CA LEU A 29 4.27 -21.25 -1.93
C LEU A 29 3.44 -20.02 -2.28
N SER A 30 2.49 -20.18 -3.17
CA SER A 30 1.61 -19.10 -3.68
C SER A 30 0.23 -19.16 -3.03
N THR A 31 -0.28 -18.01 -2.61
CA THR A 31 -1.66 -17.85 -2.09
C THR A 31 -2.71 -17.71 -3.19
N ALA A 32 -2.37 -17.88 -4.47
CA ALA A 32 -3.26 -17.56 -5.60
C ALA A 32 -4.58 -18.36 -5.65
N ALA A 33 -4.70 -19.47 -4.91
CA ALA A 33 -5.93 -20.21 -4.78
C ALA A 33 -6.75 -19.82 -3.53
N LEU A 34 -6.24 -18.92 -2.69
CA LEU A 34 -6.93 -18.30 -1.57
C LEU A 34 -7.43 -16.93 -2.02
N ASP A 35 -8.48 -16.87 -2.85
CA ASP A 35 -8.86 -15.67 -3.61
C ASP A 35 -10.30 -15.20 -3.38
N ARG A 36 -10.95 -15.69 -2.32
CA ARG A 36 -12.35 -15.39 -2.03
C ARG A 36 -12.53 -14.13 -1.20
N VAL A 37 -13.64 -13.41 -1.45
CA VAL A 37 -14.24 -12.49 -0.49
C VAL A 37 -15.00 -13.31 0.53
N LEU A 38 -14.53 -13.35 1.77
CA LEU A 38 -15.13 -14.13 2.84
C LEU A 38 -16.30 -13.40 3.49
N GLU A 39 -16.20 -12.06 3.55
CA GLU A 39 -17.19 -11.21 4.18
C GLU A 39 -17.09 -9.78 3.64
N HIS A 40 -18.23 -9.13 3.44
CA HIS A 40 -18.32 -7.72 3.07
C HIS A 40 -19.45 -7.06 3.86
N GLU A 41 -19.08 -6.37 4.95
CA GLU A 41 -20.00 -5.60 5.79
C GLU A 41 -20.05 -4.15 5.29
N ALA A 42 -20.94 -3.93 4.32
CA ALA A 42 -21.04 -2.63 3.65
C ALA A 42 -21.43 -1.50 4.61
N GLY A 43 -22.25 -1.80 5.64
CA GLY A 43 -22.65 -0.81 6.67
C GLY A 43 -21.47 -0.33 7.52
N ASP A 44 -20.50 -1.20 7.77
CA ASP A 44 -19.34 -0.90 8.62
C ASP A 44 -18.10 -0.46 7.79
N LEU A 45 -18.22 -0.43 6.47
CA LEU A 45 -17.13 -0.15 5.55
C LEU A 45 -15.92 -1.09 5.78
N THR A 46 -16.19 -2.38 5.91
CA THR A 46 -15.16 -3.40 6.11
C THR A 46 -15.37 -4.61 5.22
N CYS A 47 -14.28 -5.29 4.88
CA CYS A 47 -14.34 -6.61 4.27
C CYS A 47 -13.25 -7.52 4.83
N THR A 48 -13.50 -8.83 4.79
CA THR A 48 -12.50 -9.85 5.05
C THR A 48 -12.32 -10.69 3.80
N VAL A 49 -11.09 -10.82 3.36
CA VAL A 49 -10.72 -11.50 2.12
C VAL A 49 -9.60 -12.51 2.34
N GLU A 50 -9.51 -13.49 1.48
CA GLU A 50 -8.32 -14.31 1.34
C GLU A 50 -7.22 -13.50 0.63
N ALA A 51 -5.98 -13.69 1.06
CA ALA A 51 -4.87 -12.80 0.68
C ALA A 51 -4.42 -12.95 -0.78
N GLY A 52 -4.81 -14.04 -1.44
CA GLY A 52 -4.51 -14.28 -2.84
C GLY A 52 -5.47 -13.59 -3.83
N ILE A 53 -6.54 -12.95 -3.34
CA ILE A 53 -7.45 -12.20 -4.21
C ILE A 53 -6.70 -11.04 -4.88
N ARG A 54 -6.90 -10.88 -6.20
CA ARG A 54 -6.33 -9.75 -6.95
C ARG A 54 -7.09 -8.47 -6.64
N LEU A 55 -6.40 -7.34 -6.68
CA LEU A 55 -7.03 -6.04 -6.43
C LEU A 55 -8.12 -5.72 -7.44
N SER A 56 -7.98 -6.09 -8.71
CA SER A 56 -9.00 -5.92 -9.75
C SER A 56 -10.30 -6.67 -9.41
N ALA A 57 -10.20 -7.93 -9.01
CA ALA A 57 -11.33 -8.76 -8.61
C ALA A 57 -12.01 -8.20 -7.35
N LEU A 58 -11.22 -7.81 -6.35
CA LEU A 58 -11.76 -7.20 -5.14
C LEU A 58 -12.46 -5.86 -5.44
N ARG A 59 -11.87 -5.00 -6.27
CA ARG A 59 -12.50 -3.73 -6.69
C ARG A 59 -13.85 -3.96 -7.35
N ALA A 60 -13.97 -4.94 -8.25
CA ALA A 60 -15.23 -5.28 -8.91
C ALA A 60 -16.29 -5.69 -7.90
N ALA A 61 -15.96 -6.59 -6.97
CA ALA A 61 -16.88 -7.05 -5.93
C ALA A 61 -17.34 -5.93 -4.98
N LEU A 62 -16.44 -5.04 -4.58
CA LEU A 62 -16.76 -3.92 -3.68
C LEU A 62 -17.59 -2.83 -4.38
N ALA A 63 -17.36 -2.61 -5.68
CA ALA A 63 -18.08 -1.62 -6.48
C ALA A 63 -19.59 -1.90 -6.57
N GLU A 64 -20.01 -3.16 -6.51
CA GLU A 64 -21.44 -3.55 -6.47
C GLU A 64 -22.19 -2.93 -5.29
N ARG A 65 -21.48 -2.57 -4.22
CA ARG A 65 -22.02 -1.88 -3.04
C ARG A 65 -21.59 -0.43 -2.95
N GLY A 66 -21.07 0.17 -4.04
CA GLY A 66 -20.62 1.57 -4.08
C GLY A 66 -19.39 1.84 -3.19
N GLN A 67 -18.53 0.81 -2.97
CA GLN A 67 -17.38 0.90 -2.08
C GLN A 67 -16.09 0.52 -2.79
N ARG A 68 -14.96 0.91 -2.21
CA ARG A 68 -13.63 0.56 -2.70
C ARG A 68 -12.64 0.33 -1.56
N LEU A 69 -11.64 -0.48 -1.82
CA LEU A 69 -10.37 -0.44 -1.12
C LEU A 69 -9.52 0.66 -1.75
N SER A 70 -9.22 1.74 -0.99
CA SER A 70 -8.43 2.88 -1.48
C SER A 70 -6.94 2.56 -1.51
N LEU A 71 -6.58 1.54 -2.28
CA LEU A 71 -5.24 1.04 -2.50
C LEU A 71 -5.04 0.86 -4.01
N ASP A 72 -4.11 1.60 -4.59
CA ASP A 72 -3.90 1.74 -6.03
C ASP A 72 -2.43 1.59 -6.46
N PRO A 73 -1.75 0.51 -6.04
CA PRO A 73 -0.36 0.26 -6.44
C PRO A 73 -0.24 0.01 -7.94
N PRO A 74 0.99 0.02 -8.48
CA PRO A 74 1.26 -0.41 -9.85
C PRO A 74 0.80 -1.83 -10.11
N GLY A 75 0.32 -2.09 -11.31
CA GLY A 75 -0.13 -3.40 -11.76
C GLY A 75 -1.39 -3.90 -11.07
N ASP A 76 -1.54 -5.22 -10.99
CA ASP A 76 -2.66 -5.89 -10.33
C ASP A 76 -2.16 -6.96 -9.35
N PRO A 77 -1.50 -6.55 -8.25
CA PRO A 77 -1.03 -7.49 -7.23
C PRO A 77 -2.20 -8.06 -6.42
N THR A 78 -1.92 -9.15 -5.70
CA THR A 78 -2.87 -9.68 -4.71
C THR A 78 -2.87 -8.80 -3.45
N VAL A 79 -3.94 -8.89 -2.66
CA VAL A 79 -4.03 -8.18 -1.37
C VAL A 79 -2.87 -8.56 -0.44
N GLY A 80 -2.53 -9.85 -0.37
CA GLY A 80 -1.39 -10.34 0.41
C GLY A 80 -0.05 -9.76 -0.05
N ALA A 81 0.17 -9.67 -1.36
CA ALA A 81 1.37 -9.04 -1.92
C ALA A 81 1.44 -7.54 -1.57
N CYS A 82 0.31 -6.83 -1.59
CA CYS A 82 0.25 -5.43 -1.18
C CYS A 82 0.70 -5.24 0.28
N LEU A 83 0.25 -6.10 1.18
CA LEU A 83 0.68 -6.04 2.58
C LEU A 83 2.14 -6.46 2.71
N ALA A 84 2.51 -7.63 2.18
CA ALA A 84 3.85 -8.18 2.33
C ALA A 84 4.95 -7.25 1.79
N ALA A 85 4.74 -6.64 0.63
CA ALA A 85 5.68 -5.71 0.01
C ALA A 85 5.37 -4.23 0.29
N ARG A 86 4.36 -3.94 1.13
CA ARG A 86 3.93 -2.58 1.47
C ARG A 86 3.67 -1.70 0.23
N LEU A 87 3.01 -2.29 -0.76
CA LEU A 87 2.71 -1.60 -2.02
C LEU A 87 1.55 -0.61 -1.83
N SER A 88 1.75 0.61 -2.26
CA SER A 88 0.72 1.65 -2.27
C SER A 88 0.86 2.48 -3.54
N GLY A 89 -0.19 3.22 -3.88
CA GLY A 89 -0.23 4.14 -5.01
C GLY A 89 -0.46 5.59 -4.60
N PRO A 90 -0.85 6.46 -5.55
CA PRO A 90 -1.15 7.87 -5.32
C PRO A 90 -2.19 8.12 -4.23
N LEU A 91 -3.24 7.29 -4.13
CA LEU A 91 -4.29 7.40 -3.11
C LEU A 91 -3.79 7.28 -1.67
N SER A 92 -2.56 6.80 -1.47
CA SER A 92 -1.94 6.76 -0.13
C SER A 92 -1.75 8.15 0.48
N HIS A 93 -1.85 9.23 -0.30
CA HIS A 93 -1.83 10.59 0.18
C HIS A 93 -2.93 10.85 1.23
N ARG A 94 -4.17 10.46 0.92
CA ARG A 94 -5.33 10.67 1.79
C ARG A 94 -5.69 9.46 2.63
N PHE A 95 -5.60 8.26 2.04
CA PHE A 95 -6.16 7.05 2.64
C PHE A 95 -5.12 6.19 3.37
N GLY A 96 -3.84 6.55 3.26
CA GLY A 96 -2.76 5.82 3.88
C GLY A 96 -2.27 4.62 3.06
N THR A 97 -1.43 3.83 3.67
CA THR A 97 -0.77 2.65 3.10
C THR A 97 -1.53 1.36 3.48
N PRO A 98 -1.17 0.17 2.97
CA PRO A 98 -1.76 -1.09 3.44
C PRO A 98 -1.75 -1.24 4.96
N ARG A 99 -0.72 -0.70 5.63
CA ARG A 99 -0.60 -0.70 7.10
C ARG A 99 -1.71 0.09 7.80
N ASP A 100 -2.23 1.13 7.16
CA ASP A 100 -3.27 2.02 7.71
C ASP A 100 -4.67 1.48 7.40
N LEU A 101 -4.80 0.61 6.40
CA LEU A 101 -6.05 0.01 5.94
C LEU A 101 -6.33 -1.36 6.54
N VAL A 102 -5.30 -2.07 7.04
CA VAL A 102 -5.45 -3.38 7.66
C VAL A 102 -6.06 -3.26 9.05
N LEU A 103 -7.12 -4.02 9.31
CA LEU A 103 -7.81 -4.12 10.60
C LEU A 103 -7.48 -5.43 11.33
N GLY A 104 -7.28 -6.50 10.58
CA GLY A 104 -6.94 -7.80 11.12
C GLY A 104 -6.30 -8.70 10.09
N VAL A 105 -5.57 -9.71 10.57
CA VAL A 105 -4.90 -10.70 9.73
C VAL A 105 -5.04 -12.10 10.31
N THR A 106 -5.06 -13.10 9.43
CA THR A 106 -4.80 -14.51 9.75
C THR A 106 -3.51 -14.91 9.03
N LEU A 107 -2.57 -15.38 9.80
CA LEU A 107 -1.22 -15.74 9.39
C LEU A 107 -1.01 -17.24 9.52
N VAL A 108 -0.15 -17.82 8.70
CA VAL A 108 0.45 -19.13 8.94
C VAL A 108 1.95 -18.92 9.16
N LEU A 109 2.44 -19.29 10.33
CA LEU A 109 3.85 -19.19 10.71
C LEU A 109 4.69 -20.27 10.02
N GLY A 110 6.01 -20.15 10.09
CA GLY A 110 6.92 -21.12 9.49
C GLY A 110 6.72 -22.56 9.95
N ASP A 111 6.31 -22.77 11.20
CA ASP A 111 6.01 -24.09 11.78
C ASP A 111 4.61 -24.64 11.45
N GLY A 112 3.82 -23.91 10.65
CA GLY A 112 2.43 -24.26 10.33
C GLY A 112 1.41 -23.74 11.35
N THR A 113 1.81 -23.07 12.42
CA THR A 113 0.89 -22.50 13.40
C THR A 113 0.01 -21.41 12.76
N ILE A 114 -1.30 -21.52 12.93
CA ILE A 114 -2.25 -20.49 12.50
C ILE A 114 -2.41 -19.48 13.62
N ALA A 115 -2.15 -18.21 13.32
CA ALA A 115 -2.28 -17.10 14.26
C ALA A 115 -3.19 -16.02 13.67
N SER A 116 -4.11 -15.48 14.48
CA SER A 116 -4.98 -14.36 14.10
C SER A 116 -4.79 -13.19 15.06
N ALA A 117 -4.80 -11.98 14.53
CA ALA A 117 -4.72 -10.76 15.31
C ALA A 117 -5.55 -9.64 14.67
N GLY A 118 -5.99 -8.70 15.51
CA GLY A 118 -6.91 -7.65 15.09
C GLY A 118 -8.35 -8.15 15.04
N GLY A 119 -9.18 -7.45 14.31
CA GLY A 119 -10.61 -7.77 14.20
C GLY A 119 -11.25 -7.03 13.03
N LYS A 120 -12.57 -6.93 13.03
CA LYS A 120 -13.35 -6.20 12.03
C LYS A 120 -13.68 -4.78 12.47
N VAL A 121 -13.28 -4.39 13.68
CA VAL A 121 -13.61 -3.10 14.27
C VAL A 121 -12.42 -2.15 14.13
N VAL A 122 -12.72 -0.90 13.82
CA VAL A 122 -11.72 0.17 13.59
C VAL A 122 -10.86 0.44 14.83
N LYS A 123 -11.35 0.11 16.04
CA LYS A 123 -10.60 0.28 17.29
C LYS A 123 -10.49 -1.06 18.01
N ASN A 124 -9.36 -1.74 17.84
CA ASN A 124 -8.96 -2.90 18.62
C ASN A 124 -7.82 -2.49 19.56
N VAL A 125 -8.03 -2.68 20.88
CA VAL A 125 -7.05 -2.31 21.92
C VAL A 125 -6.46 -3.56 22.62
N ALA A 126 -6.83 -4.75 22.18
CA ALA A 126 -6.37 -6.00 22.75
C ALA A 126 -5.33 -6.68 21.87
N GLY A 127 -4.20 -7.06 22.44
CA GLY A 127 -3.14 -7.81 21.78
C GLY A 127 -2.18 -6.98 20.92
N TYR A 128 -1.21 -7.68 20.33
CA TYR A 128 -0.26 -7.07 19.42
C TYR A 128 -0.86 -6.89 18.02
N ASP A 129 -0.55 -5.78 17.38
CA ASP A 129 -0.97 -5.48 16.02
C ASP A 129 -0.09 -6.22 15.00
N LEU A 130 -0.36 -7.51 14.81
CA LEU A 130 0.37 -8.34 13.85
C LEU A 130 0.13 -7.88 12.40
N GLY A 131 -1.03 -7.29 12.10
CA GLY A 131 -1.33 -6.73 10.79
C GLY A 131 -0.32 -5.68 10.38
N LYS A 132 0.00 -4.76 11.30
CA LYS A 132 1.03 -3.74 11.06
C LYS A 132 2.45 -4.29 11.07
N LEU A 133 2.71 -5.38 11.80
CA LEU A 133 4.01 -6.02 11.85
C LEU A 133 4.36 -6.71 10.53
N VAL A 134 3.41 -7.45 9.95
CA VAL A 134 3.66 -8.19 8.70
C VAL A 134 3.63 -7.30 7.45
N CYS A 135 3.16 -6.06 7.56
CA CYS A 135 3.28 -5.09 6.47
C CYS A 135 4.75 -4.75 6.18
N GLY A 136 5.23 -5.16 5.01
CA GLY A 136 6.62 -4.99 4.59
C GLY A 136 7.55 -6.10 5.05
N SER A 137 7.01 -7.25 5.49
CA SER A 137 7.79 -8.43 5.89
C SER A 137 8.31 -9.25 4.70
N GLU A 138 7.82 -8.99 3.49
CA GLU A 138 8.19 -9.70 2.26
C GLU A 138 8.02 -11.23 2.35
N GLY A 139 7.04 -11.70 3.17
CA GLY A 139 6.82 -13.12 3.40
C GLY A 139 7.80 -13.80 4.37
N ARG A 140 8.78 -13.06 4.89
CA ARG A 140 9.86 -13.64 5.74
C ARG A 140 9.44 -13.94 7.18
N LEU A 141 8.30 -13.44 7.63
CA LEU A 141 7.80 -13.68 9.00
C LEU A 141 6.67 -14.72 9.03
N ALA A 142 5.80 -14.68 8.04
CA ALA A 142 4.64 -15.55 7.96
C ALA A 142 4.01 -15.49 6.56
N LEU A 143 3.23 -16.51 6.20
CA LEU A 143 2.29 -16.42 5.09
C LEU A 143 1.05 -15.65 5.56
N ILE A 144 0.68 -14.59 4.84
CA ILE A 144 -0.58 -13.86 5.06
C ILE A 144 -1.67 -14.65 4.32
N ALA A 145 -2.61 -15.24 5.07
CA ALA A 145 -3.66 -16.07 4.47
C ALA A 145 -4.98 -15.32 4.33
N ARG A 146 -5.37 -14.50 5.32
CA ARG A 146 -6.60 -13.68 5.29
C ARG A 146 -6.31 -12.29 5.81
N VAL A 147 -7.08 -11.31 5.33
CA VAL A 147 -6.95 -9.90 5.71
C VAL A 147 -8.33 -9.29 5.89
N SER A 148 -8.57 -8.64 7.03
CA SER A 148 -9.70 -7.74 7.22
C SER A 148 -9.25 -6.31 6.93
N LEU A 149 -10.02 -5.59 6.11
CA LEU A 149 -9.63 -4.30 5.54
C LEU A 149 -10.70 -3.24 5.78
N ARG A 150 -10.26 -2.02 5.98
CA ARG A 150 -11.11 -0.83 5.97
C ARG A 150 -11.37 -0.40 4.53
N LEU A 151 -12.64 -0.09 4.26
CA LEU A 151 -13.12 0.39 2.97
C LEU A 151 -13.48 1.87 3.01
N HIS A 152 -13.70 2.43 1.83
CA HIS A 152 -14.20 3.78 1.64
C HIS A 152 -15.31 3.77 0.58
N PRO A 153 -16.25 4.73 0.63
CA PRO A 153 -17.21 4.91 -0.46
C PRO A 153 -16.51 5.24 -1.78
N LEU A 154 -17.09 4.81 -2.89
CA LEU A 154 -16.70 5.31 -4.21
C LEU A 154 -17.03 6.80 -4.30
N PRO A 155 -16.14 7.64 -4.86
CA PRO A 155 -16.42 9.04 -5.08
C PRO A 155 -17.51 9.20 -6.17
N GLN A 156 -18.38 10.20 -6.03
CA GLN A 156 -19.39 10.53 -7.04
C GLN A 156 -18.79 11.29 -8.22
N ALA A 157 -17.70 12.00 -7.99
CA ALA A 157 -16.91 12.72 -8.97
C ALA A 157 -15.44 12.72 -8.61
N SER A 158 -14.60 12.79 -9.63
CA SER A 158 -13.16 12.99 -9.50
C SER A 158 -12.69 13.97 -10.57
N SER A 159 -11.68 14.78 -10.27
CA SER A 159 -10.98 15.56 -11.27
C SER A 159 -9.55 15.82 -10.85
N THR A 160 -8.67 15.89 -11.84
CA THR A 160 -7.23 16.07 -11.69
C THR A 160 -6.80 17.39 -12.28
N ILE A 161 -5.89 18.11 -11.60
CA ILE A 161 -5.11 19.19 -12.20
C ILE A 161 -3.64 18.80 -12.25
N VAL A 162 -2.96 19.27 -13.30
CA VAL A 162 -1.50 19.16 -13.43
C VAL A 162 -0.93 20.57 -13.51
N VAL A 163 0.07 20.82 -12.68
CA VAL A 163 0.82 22.09 -12.65
C VAL A 163 2.22 21.81 -13.17
N GLU A 164 2.57 22.43 -14.31
CA GLU A 164 3.94 22.44 -14.81
C GLU A 164 4.70 23.62 -14.18
N THR A 165 5.86 23.35 -13.58
CA THR A 165 6.56 24.36 -12.79
C THR A 165 8.02 24.01 -12.56
N ASP A 166 8.87 25.03 -12.49
CA ASP A 166 10.27 24.90 -12.05
C ASP A 166 10.41 24.85 -10.52
N ASN A 167 9.31 25.09 -9.77
CA ASN A 167 9.29 25.07 -8.31
C ASN A 167 8.21 24.12 -7.75
N PRO A 168 8.30 22.81 -7.99
CA PRO A 168 7.30 21.85 -7.50
C PRO A 168 7.20 21.82 -5.96
N ALA A 169 8.31 22.05 -5.24
CA ALA A 169 8.28 22.14 -3.77
C ALA A 169 7.42 23.31 -3.26
N GLY A 170 7.44 24.45 -3.96
CA GLY A 170 6.61 25.60 -3.66
C GLY A 170 5.14 25.32 -3.87
N VAL A 171 4.76 24.67 -4.98
CA VAL A 171 3.39 24.23 -5.28
C VAL A 171 2.89 23.27 -4.21
N VAL A 172 3.66 22.24 -3.89
CA VAL A 172 3.30 21.27 -2.84
C VAL A 172 3.09 21.94 -1.49
N ARG A 173 3.96 22.89 -1.13
CA ARG A 173 3.84 23.66 0.11
C ARG A 173 2.56 24.48 0.15
N ALA A 174 2.25 25.21 -0.92
CA ALA A 174 1.04 26.01 -1.03
C ALA A 174 -0.23 25.15 -0.85
N LEU A 175 -0.31 24.02 -1.57
CA LEU A 175 -1.42 23.08 -1.45
C LEU A 175 -1.56 22.52 -0.04
N ARG A 176 -0.47 22.08 0.58
CA ARG A 176 -0.48 21.50 1.94
C ARG A 176 -0.78 22.51 3.06
N SER A 177 -0.52 23.79 2.81
CA SER A 177 -0.83 24.89 3.75
C SER A 177 -2.23 25.46 3.55
N SER A 178 -2.96 25.00 2.54
CA SER A 178 -4.32 25.43 2.23
C SER A 178 -5.36 24.56 2.95
N VAL A 179 -6.63 24.90 2.77
CA VAL A 179 -7.78 24.11 3.24
C VAL A 179 -8.16 23.00 2.26
N LEU A 180 -7.47 22.89 1.13
CA LEU A 180 -7.73 21.88 0.11
C LEU A 180 -7.42 20.47 0.63
N GLN A 181 -8.22 19.50 0.19
CA GLN A 181 -8.13 18.11 0.62
C GLN A 181 -7.97 17.16 -0.58
N PRO A 182 -6.80 17.15 -1.23
CA PRO A 182 -6.57 16.24 -2.33
C PRO A 182 -6.61 14.78 -1.89
N SER A 183 -7.15 13.91 -2.75
CA SER A 183 -7.10 12.47 -2.58
C SER A 183 -5.74 11.89 -2.96
N ALA A 184 -5.08 12.48 -3.95
CA ALA A 184 -3.70 12.17 -4.32
C ALA A 184 -2.93 13.45 -4.65
N LEU A 185 -1.62 13.45 -4.36
CA LEU A 185 -0.70 14.51 -4.68
C LEU A 185 0.69 13.89 -4.90
N ASP A 186 1.11 13.85 -6.16
CA ASP A 186 2.41 13.32 -6.58
C ASP A 186 3.20 14.40 -7.34
N VAL A 187 4.52 14.36 -7.21
CA VAL A 187 5.43 15.12 -8.08
C VAL A 187 6.06 14.14 -9.07
N LEU A 188 5.83 14.37 -10.35
CA LEU A 188 6.50 13.66 -11.43
C LEU A 188 7.69 14.53 -11.88
N VAL A 189 8.89 14.10 -11.49
CA VAL A 189 10.12 14.78 -11.86
C VAL A 189 10.47 14.47 -13.32
N PRO A 190 10.84 15.49 -14.12
CA PRO A 190 10.95 16.88 -13.79
C PRO A 190 9.61 17.64 -13.87
N GLY A 191 9.42 18.62 -13.00
CA GLY A 191 8.58 19.81 -13.19
C GLY A 191 7.06 19.64 -13.22
N ARG A 192 6.47 18.46 -12.90
CA ARG A 192 5.00 18.29 -12.88
C ARG A 192 4.49 17.92 -11.50
N VAL A 193 3.45 18.63 -11.04
CA VAL A 193 2.71 18.31 -9.81
C VAL A 193 1.30 17.90 -10.21
N ALA A 194 0.91 16.67 -9.93
CA ALA A 194 -0.42 16.14 -10.17
C ALA A 194 -1.22 16.13 -8.85
N VAL A 195 -2.47 16.60 -8.91
CA VAL A 195 -3.36 16.73 -7.76
C VAL A 195 -4.74 16.19 -8.12
N LEU A 196 -5.22 15.20 -7.37
CA LEU A 196 -6.54 14.58 -7.54
C LEU A 196 -7.49 15.06 -6.44
N PHE A 197 -8.67 15.51 -6.84
CA PHE A 197 -9.79 15.77 -5.94
C PHE A 197 -10.91 14.77 -6.20
N GLU A 198 -11.46 14.21 -5.12
CA GLU A 198 -12.58 13.27 -5.17
C GLU A 198 -13.64 13.65 -4.13
N GLY A 199 -14.92 13.41 -4.47
CA GLY A 199 -16.04 13.71 -3.57
C GLY A 199 -17.36 13.84 -4.29
N SER A 200 -18.25 14.73 -3.79
CA SER A 200 -19.45 15.14 -4.53
C SER A 200 -19.07 16.09 -5.66
N PRO A 201 -19.88 16.16 -6.75
CA PRO A 201 -19.56 17.01 -7.90
C PRO A 201 -19.31 18.48 -7.53
N GLY A 202 -20.15 19.06 -6.67
CA GLY A 202 -19.99 20.46 -6.24
C GLY A 202 -18.73 20.68 -5.39
N ALA A 203 -18.37 19.72 -4.52
CA ALA A 203 -17.15 19.82 -3.73
C ALA A 203 -15.88 19.70 -4.59
N VAL A 204 -15.90 18.82 -5.58
CA VAL A 204 -14.77 18.67 -6.53
C VAL A 204 -14.59 19.94 -7.34
N ALA A 205 -15.66 20.52 -7.90
CA ALA A 205 -15.59 21.78 -8.66
C ALA A 205 -15.01 22.93 -7.81
N ALA A 206 -15.52 23.12 -6.60
CA ALA A 206 -15.04 24.17 -5.70
C ALA A 206 -13.55 24.02 -5.31
N GLN A 207 -13.09 22.77 -5.10
CA GLN A 207 -11.68 22.49 -4.82
C GLN A 207 -10.78 22.74 -6.04
N LEU A 208 -11.25 22.39 -7.25
CA LEU A 208 -10.55 22.68 -8.50
C LEU A 208 -10.36 24.17 -8.72
N ASP A 209 -11.44 24.96 -8.58
CA ASP A 209 -11.38 26.42 -8.76
C ASP A 209 -10.42 27.05 -7.74
N SER A 210 -10.48 26.61 -6.49
CA SER A 210 -9.59 27.10 -5.43
C SER A 210 -8.13 26.69 -5.68
N ALA A 211 -7.90 25.47 -6.17
CA ALA A 211 -6.56 24.98 -6.49
C ALA A 211 -5.96 25.75 -7.68
N ARG A 212 -6.77 25.98 -8.74
CA ARG A 212 -6.35 26.78 -9.89
C ARG A 212 -6.00 28.22 -9.52
N ALA A 213 -6.80 28.83 -8.65
CA ALA A 213 -6.52 30.17 -8.14
C ALA A 213 -5.23 30.23 -7.31
N LEU A 214 -4.90 29.16 -6.57
CA LEU A 214 -3.75 29.11 -5.67
C LEU A 214 -2.45 28.79 -6.39
N VAL A 215 -2.43 27.79 -7.27
CA VAL A 215 -1.21 27.22 -7.88
C VAL A 215 -1.26 27.18 -9.42
N GLY A 216 -2.34 27.60 -10.04
CA GLY A 216 -2.55 27.47 -11.47
C GLY A 216 -2.80 26.02 -11.90
N GLY A 217 -2.36 25.70 -13.11
CA GLY A 217 -2.46 24.36 -13.68
C GLY A 217 -3.67 24.17 -14.58
N VAL A 218 -3.68 23.05 -15.28
CA VAL A 218 -4.71 22.65 -16.24
C VAL A 218 -5.36 21.34 -15.80
N GLU A 219 -6.62 21.17 -16.14
CA GLU A 219 -7.33 19.92 -15.92
C GLU A 219 -6.73 18.83 -16.81
N ALA A 220 -6.56 17.66 -16.27
CA ALA A 220 -5.97 16.51 -16.96
C ALA A 220 -6.84 15.26 -16.73
N ASP A 221 -6.73 14.31 -17.64
CA ASP A 221 -7.31 12.99 -17.50
C ASP A 221 -6.52 12.10 -16.52
N ASP A 222 -6.98 10.86 -16.34
CA ASP A 222 -6.38 9.90 -15.41
C ASP A 222 -5.02 9.35 -15.90
N GLY A 223 -4.59 9.67 -17.13
CA GLY A 223 -3.32 9.20 -17.72
C GLY A 223 -2.10 9.61 -16.89
N VAL A 224 -2.14 10.75 -16.21
CA VAL A 224 -1.05 11.18 -15.31
C VAL A 224 -0.86 10.22 -14.13
N TRP A 225 -1.95 9.63 -13.62
CA TRP A 225 -1.90 8.66 -12.52
C TRP A 225 -1.45 7.28 -12.99
N GLU A 226 -1.80 6.92 -14.23
CA GLU A 226 -1.27 5.72 -14.87
C GLU A 226 0.24 5.85 -15.07
N GLU A 227 0.71 6.98 -15.59
CA GLU A 227 2.14 7.30 -15.71
C GLU A 227 2.84 7.24 -14.34
N ALA A 228 2.25 7.83 -13.29
CA ALA A 228 2.82 7.80 -11.94
C ALA A 228 2.97 6.36 -11.42
N ARG A 229 1.96 5.51 -11.61
CA ARG A 229 2.01 4.08 -11.25
C ARG A 229 3.03 3.31 -12.09
N GLU A 230 3.10 3.54 -13.39
CA GLU A 230 4.08 2.90 -14.26
C GLU A 230 5.52 3.26 -13.89
N ARG A 231 5.80 4.55 -13.66
CA ARG A 231 7.12 5.01 -13.21
C ARG A 231 7.49 4.39 -11.87
N GLN A 232 6.52 4.30 -10.93
CA GLN A 232 6.72 3.60 -9.66
C GLN A 232 7.02 2.12 -9.88
N GLY A 233 6.29 1.43 -10.77
CA GLY A 233 6.47 0.01 -11.07
C GLY A 233 7.83 -0.32 -11.69
N ARG A 234 8.43 0.62 -12.42
CA ARG A 234 9.76 0.51 -13.03
C ARG A 234 10.89 0.98 -12.11
N ALA A 235 10.56 1.56 -10.94
CA ALA A 235 11.57 2.08 -10.02
C ALA A 235 12.46 0.96 -9.47
N LEU A 236 13.77 1.20 -9.47
CA LEU A 236 14.78 0.30 -8.92
C LEU A 236 15.15 0.64 -7.48
N GLY A 237 14.73 1.81 -7.00
CA GLY A 237 15.01 2.27 -5.65
C GLY A 237 13.90 3.12 -5.07
N ARG A 238 13.88 3.14 -3.73
CA ARG A 238 12.96 3.94 -2.93
C ARG A 238 13.75 4.76 -1.94
N LEU A 239 13.66 6.09 -2.03
CA LEU A 239 14.26 7.04 -1.10
C LEU A 239 13.20 7.46 -0.09
N ALA A 240 13.48 7.33 1.20
CA ALA A 240 12.69 7.93 2.25
C ALA A 240 13.29 9.29 2.66
N PHE A 241 12.45 10.28 2.90
CA PHE A 241 12.89 11.62 3.32
C PHE A 241 11.87 12.24 4.28
N ALA A 242 12.36 13.20 5.10
CA ALA A 242 11.45 13.98 5.93
C ALA A 242 10.66 14.97 5.04
N PRO A 243 9.35 15.14 5.26
CA PRO A 243 8.52 16.03 4.42
C PRO A 243 9.07 17.47 4.28
N GLY A 244 9.83 17.97 5.27
CA GLY A 244 10.52 19.26 5.23
C GLY A 244 11.67 19.33 4.23
N ASP A 245 12.24 18.19 3.84
CA ASP A 245 13.40 18.11 2.94
C ASP A 245 13.01 17.98 1.46
N LEU A 246 11.73 18.10 1.13
CA LEU A 246 11.23 17.89 -0.23
C LEU A 246 12.02 18.70 -1.28
N GLY A 247 12.29 19.97 -1.02
CA GLY A 247 13.04 20.83 -1.96
C GLY A 247 14.44 20.31 -2.24
N ASN A 248 15.16 19.91 -1.19
CA ASN A 248 16.52 19.36 -1.31
C ASN A 248 16.49 18.01 -2.06
N VAL A 249 15.52 17.16 -1.79
CA VAL A 249 15.40 15.87 -2.48
C VAL A 249 15.09 16.07 -3.95
N LEU A 250 14.13 16.93 -4.30
CA LEU A 250 13.79 17.21 -5.70
C LEU A 250 14.97 17.74 -6.50
N SER A 251 15.85 18.57 -5.91
CA SER A 251 17.03 19.09 -6.60
C SER A 251 18.10 18.03 -6.92
N THR A 252 18.00 16.84 -6.35
CA THR A 252 18.95 15.72 -6.58
C THR A 252 18.40 14.65 -7.53
N LEU A 253 17.20 14.86 -8.07
CA LEU A 253 16.50 13.86 -8.89
C LEU A 253 16.30 14.39 -10.32
N ASP A 254 16.72 13.59 -11.29
CA ASP A 254 16.49 13.86 -12.72
C ASP A 254 15.16 13.24 -13.17
N GLU A 255 14.82 12.06 -12.64
CA GLU A 255 13.59 11.35 -12.89
C GLU A 255 13.11 10.66 -11.61
N ALA A 256 11.84 10.86 -11.24
CA ALA A 256 11.22 10.20 -10.11
C ALA A 256 9.70 10.39 -10.09
N VAL A 257 9.02 9.54 -9.29
CA VAL A 257 7.70 9.86 -8.73
C VAL A 257 7.88 10.07 -7.23
N VAL A 258 7.49 11.25 -6.77
CA VAL A 258 7.64 11.64 -5.36
C VAL A 258 6.28 11.83 -4.73
N ARG A 259 6.04 11.18 -3.58
CA ARG A 259 4.86 11.35 -2.73
C ARG A 259 5.21 12.18 -1.51
N PRO A 260 4.94 13.48 -1.54
CA PRO A 260 5.40 14.40 -0.50
C PRO A 260 4.84 14.10 0.88
N ALA A 261 3.57 13.68 0.97
CA ALA A 261 2.94 13.35 2.26
C ALA A 261 3.51 12.07 2.89
N ALA A 262 3.84 11.08 2.07
CA ALA A 262 4.45 9.83 2.50
C ALA A 262 5.96 9.94 2.73
N GLY A 263 6.60 11.04 2.31
CA GLY A 263 8.04 11.22 2.41
C GLY A 263 8.82 10.18 1.62
N VAL A 264 8.37 9.84 0.40
CA VAL A 264 8.99 8.80 -0.42
C VAL A 264 9.15 9.25 -1.88
N ALA A 265 10.30 8.91 -2.46
CA ALA A 265 10.57 9.03 -3.88
C ALA A 265 10.91 7.68 -4.48
N TYR A 266 10.29 7.35 -5.61
CA TYR A 266 10.56 6.16 -6.42
C TYR A 266 11.47 6.58 -7.58
N VAL A 267 12.65 5.96 -7.66
CA VAL A 267 13.72 6.38 -8.57
C VAL A 267 14.17 5.23 -9.48
N PRO A 268 14.60 5.50 -10.74
CA PRO A 268 15.03 4.47 -11.68
C PRO A 268 16.44 3.93 -11.40
N ARG A 269 16.99 4.20 -10.23
CA ARG A 269 18.32 3.74 -9.79
C ARG A 269 18.23 3.00 -8.47
N ARG A 270 19.12 2.03 -8.25
CA ARG A 270 19.21 1.35 -6.95
C ARG A 270 19.66 2.34 -5.87
N VAL A 271 18.97 2.29 -4.75
CA VAL A 271 19.30 3.07 -3.56
C VAL A 271 19.81 2.09 -2.51
N GLY A 272 21.06 2.23 -2.13
CA GLY A 272 21.66 1.46 -1.04
C GLY A 272 21.26 2.04 0.31
N GLY A 273 20.83 1.19 1.21
CA GLY A 273 20.62 1.52 2.62
C GLY A 273 20.88 0.25 3.42
N VAL A 274 21.88 0.27 4.29
CA VAL A 274 22.09 -0.83 5.26
C VAL A 274 21.31 -0.44 6.51
N PRO A 275 20.36 -1.26 6.98
CA PRO A 275 19.71 -1.01 8.26
C PRO A 275 20.75 -0.84 9.35
N ASP A 276 20.50 0.05 10.31
CA ASP A 276 21.42 0.19 11.45
C ASP A 276 21.49 -1.09 12.29
N ALA A 277 22.45 -1.16 13.20
CA ALA A 277 22.68 -2.35 14.01
C ALA A 277 21.47 -2.70 14.90
N ALA A 278 20.77 -1.69 15.42
CA ALA A 278 19.60 -1.88 16.27
C ALA A 278 18.41 -2.43 15.45
N ALA A 279 18.18 -1.89 14.25
CA ALA A 279 17.15 -2.39 13.34
C ALA A 279 17.43 -3.85 12.95
N ARG A 280 18.67 -4.20 12.60
CA ARG A 280 19.06 -5.61 12.31
C ARG A 280 18.83 -6.54 13.49
N GLN A 281 19.12 -6.09 14.71
CA GLN A 281 18.89 -6.89 15.91
C GLN A 281 17.40 -7.16 16.14
N ILE A 282 16.54 -6.15 15.96
CA ILE A 282 15.10 -6.30 16.08
C ILE A 282 14.58 -7.25 15.01
N GLN A 283 14.99 -7.08 13.75
CA GLN A 283 14.59 -7.96 12.64
C GLN A 283 14.97 -9.43 12.93
N ARG A 284 16.18 -9.68 13.43
CA ARG A 284 16.61 -11.03 13.80
C ARG A 284 15.73 -11.63 14.89
N ARG A 285 15.45 -10.89 15.98
CA ARG A 285 14.59 -11.36 17.09
C ARG A 285 13.16 -11.65 16.61
N LEU A 286 12.61 -10.83 15.72
CA LEU A 286 11.31 -11.09 15.12
C LEU A 286 11.35 -12.36 14.28
N LYS A 287 12.37 -12.53 13.45
CA LYS A 287 12.55 -13.72 12.63
C LYS A 287 12.63 -14.98 13.50
N GLU A 288 13.47 -15.00 14.54
CA GLU A 288 13.60 -16.10 15.50
C GLU A 288 12.28 -16.46 16.20
N ARG A 289 11.39 -15.47 16.40
CA ARG A 289 10.11 -15.69 17.05
C ARG A 289 9.01 -16.20 16.11
N PHE A 290 8.99 -15.71 14.86
CA PHE A 290 7.95 -16.04 13.89
C PHE A 290 8.29 -17.22 12.99
N ASP A 291 9.57 -17.49 12.82
CA ASP A 291 10.09 -18.56 12.00
C ASP A 291 11.35 -19.14 12.66
N PRO A 292 11.19 -19.86 13.77
CA PRO A 292 12.32 -20.40 14.53
C PRO A 292 13.16 -21.42 13.75
N ALA A 293 12.55 -22.14 12.80
CA ALA A 293 13.27 -23.07 11.91
C ALA A 293 14.01 -22.35 10.77
N GLY A 294 13.73 -21.05 10.53
CA GLY A 294 14.40 -20.25 9.51
C GLY A 294 14.04 -20.62 8.07
N ILE A 295 12.90 -21.25 7.85
CA ILE A 295 12.50 -21.76 6.53
C ILE A 295 11.94 -20.69 5.59
N LEU A 296 11.38 -19.59 6.10
CA LEU A 296 10.84 -18.50 5.29
C LEU A 296 11.98 -17.59 4.81
N VAL A 297 12.32 -17.58 3.53
CA VAL A 297 13.49 -16.90 2.98
C VAL A 297 13.13 -15.82 1.97
#